data_e8ff884f24bedba1cb2b372d8a27d9c7
#
_entry.id   e8ff884f24bedba1cb2b372d8a27d9c7
#
_cell.length_a   1.000
_cell.length_b   1.000
_cell.length_c   1.000
_cell.angle_alpha   90.00
_cell.angle_beta   90.00
_cell.angle_gamma   90.00
#
_symmetry.space_group_name_H-M   'P 1'
#
loop_
_entity.id
_entity.type
_entity.pdbx_description
1 polymer ?
#
loop_
_entity_poly.entity_id
_entity_poly.type
_entity_poly.pdbx_seq_one_letter_code
_entity_poly.pdbx_strand_id
1 'polypeptide(L)'
;MSGDVTPEVLAVRDLTVRYGRQVALDAVSLAVPRGAVYALLGRNGAGKSSLIRCLLGQQHPARGRLSLFGLDPWRNRPALMARVGVVPETPDAPPELSADQLSALCGRLNRQWDRAGVAERLRRFDVPVRTPFQRLSKGQKGAVMLALALGHGPELLVLDDPTLGLDVVARNAVFGEVIGELADRGTTVFVTTHDLAGIEGLADRVAILSGGRIVVEEEMDALKARWARPLEEIFTAVVGEKGAA
;
A
#
# COMPACT_ATOMS: atom_id res chain seq x y z
N MET A 1 -19.45 -19.26 -21.41
CA MET A 1 -18.41 -19.49 -20.41
C MET A 1 -18.38 -18.22 -19.57
N SER A 2 -19.04 -18.20 -18.40
CA SER A 2 -19.02 -17.08 -17.49
C SER A 2 -17.62 -17.07 -16.85
N GLY A 3 -16.76 -16.14 -17.27
CA GLY A 3 -15.49 -15.90 -16.59
C GLY A 3 -15.78 -15.55 -15.13
N ASP A 4 -15.20 -16.28 -14.24
CA ASP A 4 -15.26 -16.04 -12.79
C ASP A 4 -14.58 -14.68 -12.55
N VAL A 5 -15.36 -13.61 -12.49
CA VAL A 5 -14.84 -12.26 -12.25
C VAL A 5 -14.52 -12.19 -10.77
N THR A 6 -13.25 -12.39 -10.43
CA THR A 6 -12.78 -12.19 -9.05
C THR A 6 -13.25 -10.82 -8.56
N PRO A 7 -13.97 -10.73 -7.43
CA PRO A 7 -14.53 -9.47 -6.98
C PRO A 7 -13.39 -8.46 -6.67
N GLU A 8 -13.51 -7.27 -7.24
CA GLU A 8 -12.56 -6.18 -7.04
C GLU A 8 -12.71 -5.57 -5.64
N VAL A 9 -11.62 -5.43 -4.93
CA VAL A 9 -11.57 -4.71 -3.63
C VAL A 9 -11.46 -3.23 -3.88
N LEU A 10 -10.67 -2.81 -4.87
CA LEU A 10 -10.51 -1.43 -5.30
C LEU A 10 -10.79 -1.33 -6.79
N ALA A 11 -11.68 -0.42 -7.16
CA ALA A 11 -11.93 -0.06 -8.56
C ALA A 11 -11.77 1.44 -8.74
N VAL A 12 -10.95 1.85 -9.69
CA VAL A 12 -10.70 3.25 -10.06
C VAL A 12 -11.05 3.41 -11.54
N ARG A 13 -11.86 4.43 -11.89
CA ARG A 13 -12.29 4.69 -13.26
C ARG A 13 -12.15 6.16 -13.60
N ASP A 14 -11.31 6.46 -14.58
CA ASP A 14 -11.03 7.79 -15.14
C ASP A 14 -10.74 8.85 -14.07
N LEU A 15 -10.01 8.46 -13.01
CA LEU A 15 -9.76 9.29 -11.86
C LEU A 15 -8.81 10.42 -12.22
N THR A 16 -9.26 11.66 -12.01
CA THR A 16 -8.46 12.86 -12.20
C THR A 16 -8.33 13.62 -10.89
N VAL A 17 -7.11 13.90 -10.47
CA VAL A 17 -6.80 14.68 -9.26
C VAL A 17 -6.02 15.92 -9.63
N ARG A 18 -6.41 17.07 -9.08
CA ARG A 18 -5.76 18.36 -9.31
C ARG A 18 -5.44 19.08 -8.00
N TYR A 19 -4.30 19.76 -7.99
CA TYR A 19 -3.90 20.71 -6.97
C TYR A 19 -3.73 22.09 -7.63
N GLY A 20 -4.74 22.93 -7.55
CA GLY A 20 -4.79 24.17 -8.31
C GLY A 20 -4.73 23.90 -9.81
N ARG A 21 -3.68 24.39 -10.48
CA ARG A 21 -3.45 24.18 -11.92
C ARG A 21 -2.72 22.87 -12.24
N GLN A 22 -2.06 22.26 -11.26
CA GLN A 22 -1.29 21.04 -11.46
C GLN A 22 -2.22 19.82 -11.48
N VAL A 23 -2.09 18.99 -12.52
CA VAL A 23 -2.75 17.69 -12.62
C VAL A 23 -1.81 16.65 -12.03
N ALA A 24 -2.24 16.03 -10.94
CA ALA A 24 -1.47 14.97 -10.26
C ALA A 24 -1.83 13.57 -10.78
N LEU A 25 -3.11 13.35 -11.12
CA LEU A 25 -3.60 12.15 -11.80
C LEU A 25 -4.49 12.58 -12.95
N ASP A 26 -4.36 11.92 -14.09
CA ASP A 26 -5.08 12.25 -15.32
C ASP A 26 -5.72 10.98 -15.91
N ALA A 27 -7.04 10.86 -15.72
CA ALA A 27 -7.86 9.75 -16.20
C ALA A 27 -7.30 8.36 -15.83
N VAL A 28 -6.85 8.19 -14.58
CA VAL A 28 -6.30 6.92 -14.08
C VAL A 28 -7.43 5.92 -13.90
N SER A 29 -7.27 4.72 -14.48
CA SER A 29 -8.15 3.57 -14.26
C SER A 29 -7.31 2.37 -13.87
N LEU A 30 -7.73 1.64 -12.82
CA LEU A 30 -7.13 0.38 -12.38
C LEU A 30 -8.11 -0.43 -11.53
N ALA A 31 -7.86 -1.73 -11.39
CA ALA A 31 -8.66 -2.62 -10.58
C ALA A 31 -7.77 -3.58 -9.75
N VAL A 32 -8.07 -3.69 -8.46
CA VAL A 32 -7.34 -4.58 -7.55
C VAL A 32 -8.24 -5.75 -7.17
N PRO A 33 -7.91 -6.98 -7.62
CA PRO A 33 -8.64 -8.17 -7.24
C PRO A 33 -8.51 -8.50 -5.76
N ARG A 34 -9.53 -9.15 -5.19
CA ARG A 34 -9.47 -9.63 -3.80
C ARG A 34 -8.39 -10.68 -3.64
N GLY A 35 -7.62 -10.62 -2.55
CA GLY A 35 -6.57 -11.58 -2.20
C GLY A 35 -5.31 -11.46 -3.06
N ALA A 36 -5.18 -10.42 -3.88
CA ALA A 36 -3.99 -10.19 -4.69
C ALA A 36 -3.04 -9.18 -4.02
N VAL A 37 -1.76 -9.31 -4.33
CA VAL A 37 -0.74 -8.27 -4.13
C VAL A 37 -0.64 -7.42 -5.39
N TYR A 38 -1.10 -6.18 -5.30
CA TYR A 38 -1.08 -5.22 -6.40
C TYR A 38 -0.01 -4.16 -6.16
N ALA A 39 0.99 -4.07 -7.03
CA ALA A 39 2.06 -3.09 -6.96
C ALA A 39 1.80 -1.90 -7.89
N LEU A 40 1.81 -0.69 -7.34
CA LEU A 40 1.81 0.55 -8.10
C LEU A 40 3.20 1.18 -8.11
N LEU A 41 3.88 1.07 -9.22
CA LEU A 41 5.23 1.59 -9.43
C LEU A 41 5.19 2.99 -10.02
N GLY A 42 6.17 3.81 -9.71
CA GLY A 42 6.30 5.14 -10.30
C GLY A 42 7.37 5.96 -9.62
N ARG A 43 7.98 6.89 -10.36
CA ARG A 43 8.95 7.84 -9.80
C ARG A 43 8.30 8.77 -8.77
N ASN A 44 9.13 9.45 -7.98
CA ASN A 44 8.64 10.49 -7.08
C ASN A 44 7.93 11.58 -7.89
N GLY A 45 6.76 12.01 -7.40
CA GLY A 45 5.91 12.96 -8.11
C GLY A 45 5.00 12.36 -9.19
N ALA A 46 5.04 11.04 -9.45
CA ALA A 46 4.17 10.41 -10.45
C ALA A 46 2.67 10.43 -10.11
N GLY A 47 2.30 10.67 -8.84
CA GLY A 47 0.91 10.74 -8.38
C GLY A 47 0.48 9.63 -7.42
N LYS A 48 1.39 8.70 -7.03
CA LYS A 48 1.08 7.55 -6.15
C LYS A 48 0.37 7.97 -4.85
N SER A 49 0.94 8.91 -4.10
CA SER A 49 0.35 9.39 -2.85
C SER A 49 -0.98 10.15 -3.06
N SER A 50 -1.19 10.75 -4.25
CA SER A 50 -2.49 11.37 -4.59
C SER A 50 -3.58 10.30 -4.76
N LEU A 51 -3.24 9.16 -5.38
CA LEU A 51 -4.14 8.02 -5.49
C LEU A 51 -4.47 7.44 -4.10
N ILE A 52 -3.44 7.21 -3.27
CA ILE A 52 -3.63 6.71 -1.89
C ILE A 52 -4.53 7.65 -1.08
N ARG A 53 -4.35 8.98 -1.17
CA ARG A 53 -5.23 9.92 -0.47
C ARG A 53 -6.68 9.83 -0.92
N CYS A 54 -6.93 9.61 -2.21
CA CYS A 54 -8.29 9.36 -2.71
C CYS A 54 -8.85 8.04 -2.19
N LEU A 55 -8.04 6.96 -2.20
CA LEU A 55 -8.39 5.65 -1.68
C LEU A 55 -8.77 5.70 -0.20
N LEU A 56 -8.04 6.49 0.59
CA LEU A 56 -8.30 6.66 2.02
C LEU A 56 -9.42 7.68 2.34
N GLY A 57 -10.08 8.25 1.32
CA GLY A 57 -11.10 9.28 1.50
C GLY A 57 -10.56 10.57 2.14
N GLN A 58 -9.30 10.91 1.88
CA GLN A 58 -8.64 12.14 2.34
C GLN A 58 -8.61 13.23 1.27
N GLN A 59 -8.75 12.83 0.00
CA GLN A 59 -8.77 13.71 -1.16
C GLN A 59 -9.94 13.36 -2.06
N HIS A 60 -10.76 14.36 -2.41
CA HIS A 60 -11.82 14.18 -3.39
C HIS A 60 -11.24 14.34 -4.80
N PRO A 61 -11.52 13.42 -5.74
CA PRO A 61 -11.08 13.58 -7.12
C PRO A 61 -11.84 14.72 -7.82
N ALA A 62 -11.18 15.38 -8.78
CA ALA A 62 -11.81 16.40 -9.62
C ALA A 62 -12.77 15.78 -10.64
N ARG A 63 -12.46 14.54 -11.12
CA ARG A 63 -13.27 13.75 -12.03
C ARG A 63 -13.05 12.27 -11.78
N GLY A 64 -13.93 11.45 -12.37
CA GLY A 64 -13.86 9.99 -12.28
C GLY A 64 -14.50 9.45 -11.00
N ARG A 65 -14.29 8.16 -10.76
CA ARG A 65 -14.88 7.45 -9.62
C ARG A 65 -13.85 6.50 -9.02
N LEU A 66 -13.92 6.37 -7.70
CA LEU A 66 -13.16 5.37 -6.97
C LEU A 66 -14.13 4.67 -6.01
N SER A 67 -14.09 3.34 -5.99
CA SER A 67 -14.82 2.54 -5.03
C SER A 67 -13.88 1.59 -4.29
N LEU A 68 -14.07 1.45 -3.00
CA LEU A 68 -13.37 0.52 -2.14
C LEU A 68 -14.41 -0.41 -1.51
N PHE A 69 -14.29 -1.73 -1.74
CA PHE A 69 -15.33 -2.71 -1.38
C PHE A 69 -16.73 -2.33 -1.90
N GLY A 70 -16.80 -1.72 -3.09
CA GLY A 70 -18.04 -1.22 -3.70
C GLY A 70 -18.58 0.11 -3.13
N LEU A 71 -17.92 0.71 -2.14
CA LEU A 71 -18.33 1.94 -1.49
C LEU A 71 -17.43 3.13 -1.90
N ASP A 72 -18.00 4.34 -1.93
CA ASP A 72 -17.25 5.59 -2.13
C ASP A 72 -16.47 5.94 -0.85
N PRO A 73 -15.13 6.02 -0.87
CA PRO A 73 -14.32 6.27 0.31
C PRO A 73 -14.55 7.64 0.94
N TRP A 74 -14.89 8.64 0.17
CA TRP A 74 -15.20 9.96 0.69
C TRP A 74 -16.46 9.97 1.57
N ARG A 75 -17.48 9.25 1.13
CA ARG A 75 -18.77 9.19 1.82
C ARG A 75 -18.82 8.17 2.95
N ASN A 76 -18.04 7.11 2.85
CA ASN A 76 -18.11 5.94 3.74
C ASN A 76 -16.83 5.73 4.54
N ARG A 77 -15.99 6.75 4.69
CA ARG A 77 -14.64 6.64 5.27
C ARG A 77 -14.61 5.88 6.61
N PRO A 78 -15.44 6.15 7.62
CA PRO A 78 -15.36 5.44 8.89
C PRO A 78 -15.57 3.92 8.76
N ALA A 79 -16.55 3.50 7.96
CA ALA A 79 -16.84 2.08 7.73
C ALA A 79 -15.71 1.38 6.95
N LEU A 80 -15.10 2.09 5.99
CA LEU A 80 -14.00 1.56 5.19
C LEU A 80 -12.70 1.46 5.99
N MET A 81 -12.38 2.45 6.82
CA MET A 81 -11.15 2.42 7.62
C MET A 81 -11.16 1.31 8.69
N ALA A 82 -12.31 0.79 9.07
CA ALA A 82 -12.41 -0.40 9.92
C ALA A 82 -11.95 -1.69 9.21
N ARG A 83 -11.82 -1.68 7.88
CA ARG A 83 -11.45 -2.83 7.03
C ARG A 83 -10.09 -2.64 6.34
N VAL A 84 -9.46 -1.48 6.52
CA VAL A 84 -8.22 -1.10 5.84
C VAL A 84 -7.10 -0.87 6.85
N GLY A 85 -6.01 -1.59 6.70
CA GLY A 85 -4.74 -1.28 7.36
C GLY A 85 -3.90 -0.34 6.50
N VAL A 86 -3.25 0.63 7.10
CA VAL A 86 -2.43 1.61 6.37
C VAL A 86 -1.06 1.73 7.00
N VAL A 87 -0.01 1.59 6.19
CA VAL A 87 1.36 1.92 6.55
C VAL A 87 1.81 3.08 5.66
N PRO A 88 1.96 4.28 6.21
CA PRO A 88 2.37 5.45 5.43
C PRO A 88 3.89 5.41 5.14
N GLU A 89 4.32 6.10 4.07
CA GLU A 89 5.72 6.28 3.69
C GLU A 89 6.57 6.85 4.84
N THR A 90 6.03 7.84 5.55
CA THR A 90 6.65 8.39 6.75
C THR A 90 5.89 7.90 7.97
N PRO A 91 6.48 7.01 8.79
CA PRO A 91 5.87 6.56 10.03
C PRO A 91 5.55 7.74 10.95
N ASP A 92 4.26 7.92 11.27
CA ASP A 92 3.77 9.00 12.11
C ASP A 92 2.84 8.46 13.21
N ALA A 93 3.18 8.80 14.46
CA ALA A 93 2.39 8.48 15.64
C ALA A 93 2.72 9.49 16.75
N PRO A 94 1.86 9.65 17.78
CA PRO A 94 2.18 10.51 18.93
C PRO A 94 3.57 10.19 19.48
N PRO A 95 4.50 11.17 19.44
CA PRO A 95 5.94 10.92 19.65
C PRO A 95 6.27 10.43 21.05
N GLU A 96 5.45 10.76 22.05
CA GLU A 96 5.63 10.39 23.45
C GLU A 96 5.13 8.98 23.78
N LEU A 97 4.21 8.43 22.95
CA LEU A 97 3.65 7.12 23.21
C LEU A 97 4.61 6.01 22.78
N SER A 98 4.65 4.96 23.56
CA SER A 98 5.37 3.74 23.21
C SER A 98 4.51 2.82 22.34
N ALA A 99 5.13 1.80 21.69
CA ALA A 99 4.41 0.85 20.86
C ALA A 99 3.31 0.10 21.65
N ASP A 100 3.55 -0.23 22.92
CA ASP A 100 2.53 -0.86 23.79
C ASP A 100 1.35 0.10 24.08
N GLN A 101 1.63 1.37 24.32
CA GLN A 101 0.61 2.40 24.53
C GLN A 101 -0.19 2.67 23.24
N LEU A 102 0.48 2.71 22.08
CA LEU A 102 -0.18 2.85 20.77
C LEU A 102 -1.08 1.65 20.50
N SER A 103 -0.61 0.42 20.75
CA SER A 103 -1.44 -0.79 20.62
C SER A 103 -2.65 -0.76 21.54
N ALA A 104 -2.48 -0.32 22.79
CA ALA A 104 -3.59 -0.19 23.72
C ALA A 104 -4.62 0.88 23.27
N LEU A 105 -4.16 2.00 22.70
CA LEU A 105 -5.01 3.04 22.13
C LEU A 105 -5.82 2.51 20.94
N CYS A 106 -5.17 1.85 19.97
CA CYS A 106 -5.82 1.25 18.82
C CYS A 106 -6.86 0.20 19.23
N GLY A 107 -6.54 -0.61 20.26
CA GLY A 107 -7.47 -1.63 20.79
C GLY A 107 -8.73 -1.05 21.43
N ARG A 108 -8.71 0.20 21.90
CA ARG A 108 -9.92 0.90 22.39
C ARG A 108 -10.83 1.38 21.24
N LEU A 109 -10.24 1.60 20.07
CA LEU A 109 -10.95 2.11 18.88
C LEU A 109 -11.47 0.97 17.99
N ASN A 110 -10.90 -0.24 18.12
CA ASN A 110 -11.22 -1.38 17.25
C ASN A 110 -11.72 -2.56 18.08
N ARG A 111 -12.95 -3.01 17.81
CA ARG A 111 -13.57 -4.14 18.53
C ARG A 111 -12.88 -5.48 18.29
N GLN A 112 -12.25 -5.66 17.14
CA GLN A 112 -11.57 -6.90 16.72
C GLN A 112 -10.04 -6.73 16.79
N TRP A 113 -9.54 -6.14 17.87
CA TRP A 113 -8.10 -5.89 18.03
C TRP A 113 -7.36 -7.14 18.52
N ASP A 114 -6.44 -7.65 17.70
CA ASP A 114 -5.55 -8.76 18.05
C ASP A 114 -4.31 -8.25 18.79
N ARG A 115 -4.46 -8.04 20.09
CA ARG A 115 -3.36 -7.58 20.96
C ARG A 115 -2.19 -8.56 21.00
N ALA A 116 -2.48 -9.87 20.97
CA ALA A 116 -1.45 -10.89 21.04
C ALA A 116 -0.64 -10.94 19.75
N GLY A 117 -1.29 -10.88 18.57
CA GLY A 117 -0.63 -10.82 17.28
C GLY A 117 0.20 -9.56 17.10
N VAL A 118 -0.29 -8.40 17.55
CA VAL A 118 0.49 -7.16 17.54
C VAL A 118 1.75 -7.29 18.41
N ALA A 119 1.63 -7.81 19.63
CA ALA A 119 2.78 -7.99 20.51
C ALA A 119 3.81 -8.97 19.93
N GLU A 120 3.35 -10.05 19.31
CA GLU A 120 4.23 -11.03 18.65
C GLU A 120 4.97 -10.44 17.47
N ARG A 121 4.31 -9.64 16.62
CA ARG A 121 4.96 -8.92 15.50
C ARG A 121 6.02 -7.96 16.00
N LEU A 122 5.69 -7.15 17.03
CA LEU A 122 6.65 -6.21 17.62
C LEU A 122 7.87 -6.93 18.18
N ARG A 123 7.70 -8.12 18.78
CA ARG A 123 8.79 -8.97 19.27
C ARG A 123 9.65 -9.50 18.12
N ARG A 124 9.05 -9.99 17.03
CA ARG A 124 9.79 -10.48 15.84
C ARG A 124 10.61 -9.40 15.16
N PHE A 125 10.17 -8.15 15.22
CA PHE A 125 10.89 -7.00 14.71
C PHE A 125 11.87 -6.37 15.72
N ASP A 126 12.10 -6.99 16.87
CA ASP A 126 12.98 -6.49 17.93
C ASP A 126 12.64 -5.04 18.35
N VAL A 127 11.35 -4.68 18.38
CA VAL A 127 10.90 -3.35 18.79
C VAL A 127 10.92 -3.24 20.30
N PRO A 128 11.64 -2.26 20.90
CA PRO A 128 11.61 -2.01 22.33
C PRO A 128 10.26 -1.36 22.71
N VAL A 129 9.25 -2.19 23.03
CA VAL A 129 7.83 -1.81 23.13
C VAL A 129 7.50 -0.71 24.14
N ARG A 130 8.39 -0.44 25.11
CA ARG A 130 8.22 0.62 26.12
C ARG A 130 8.96 1.93 25.77
N THR A 131 9.75 1.93 24.71
CA THR A 131 10.47 3.12 24.25
C THR A 131 9.51 4.07 23.53
N PRO A 132 9.53 5.39 23.85
CA PRO A 132 8.73 6.39 23.12
C PRO A 132 8.99 6.35 21.60
N PHE A 133 7.92 6.48 20.80
CA PHE A 133 7.97 6.36 19.34
C PHE A 133 9.05 7.26 18.70
N GLN A 134 9.19 8.49 19.17
CA GLN A 134 10.23 9.41 18.66
C GLN A 134 11.65 8.87 18.77
N ARG A 135 11.94 8.02 19.78
CA ARG A 135 13.28 7.46 20.04
C ARG A 135 13.56 6.16 19.29
N LEU A 136 12.57 5.58 18.63
CA LEU A 136 12.74 4.39 17.82
C LEU A 136 13.52 4.71 16.54
N SER A 137 14.27 3.73 16.03
CA SER A 137 14.88 3.82 14.70
C SER A 137 13.81 3.91 13.62
N LYS A 138 14.17 4.32 12.40
CA LYS A 138 13.23 4.38 11.28
C LYS A 138 12.62 3.00 11.00
N GLY A 139 13.41 1.94 11.01
CA GLY A 139 12.94 0.57 10.83
C GLY A 139 11.97 0.14 11.92
N GLN A 140 12.31 0.41 13.18
CA GLN A 140 11.41 0.10 14.31
C GLN A 140 10.10 0.87 14.24
N LYS A 141 10.11 2.15 13.81
CA LYS A 141 8.90 2.93 13.58
C LYS A 141 8.03 2.30 12.47
N GLY A 142 8.64 1.88 11.37
CA GLY A 142 7.94 1.17 10.28
C GLY A 142 7.31 -0.14 10.77
N ALA A 143 8.07 -0.91 11.55
CA ALA A 143 7.59 -2.16 12.16
C ALA A 143 6.39 -1.93 13.11
N VAL A 144 6.43 -0.86 13.92
CA VAL A 144 5.28 -0.46 14.75
C VAL A 144 4.08 -0.14 13.90
N MET A 145 4.24 0.68 12.83
CA MET A 145 3.12 1.03 11.95
C MET A 145 2.52 -0.20 11.28
N LEU A 146 3.35 -1.15 10.80
CA LEU A 146 2.89 -2.39 10.20
C LEU A 146 2.14 -3.27 11.21
N ALA A 147 2.71 -3.48 12.40
CA ALA A 147 2.07 -4.28 13.44
C ALA A 147 0.70 -3.70 13.86
N LEU A 148 0.59 -2.37 13.96
CA LEU A 148 -0.67 -1.69 14.26
C LEU A 148 -1.66 -1.77 13.09
N ALA A 149 -1.21 -1.62 11.85
CA ALA A 149 -2.05 -1.72 10.67
C ALA A 149 -2.70 -3.10 10.52
N LEU A 150 -2.01 -4.16 10.98
CA LEU A 150 -2.49 -5.54 10.95
C LEU A 150 -3.33 -5.93 12.18
N GLY A 151 -3.29 -5.14 13.25
CA GLY A 151 -3.87 -5.50 14.54
C GLY A 151 -5.39 -5.68 14.56
N HIS A 152 -6.13 -5.12 13.61
CA HIS A 152 -7.58 -5.29 13.49
C HIS A 152 -8.01 -6.29 12.40
N GLY A 153 -7.07 -7.00 11.77
CA GLY A 153 -7.36 -7.98 10.72
C GLY A 153 -7.95 -7.35 9.45
N PRO A 154 -7.24 -6.44 8.77
CA PRO A 154 -7.77 -5.72 7.62
C PRO A 154 -8.03 -6.66 6.44
N GLU A 155 -9.05 -6.34 5.62
CA GLU A 155 -9.29 -7.00 4.34
C GLU A 155 -8.43 -6.42 3.21
N LEU A 156 -7.97 -5.16 3.38
CA LEU A 156 -7.02 -4.49 2.50
C LEU A 156 -5.90 -3.86 3.33
N LEU A 157 -4.67 -4.16 2.97
CA LEU A 157 -3.47 -3.51 3.50
C LEU A 157 -2.92 -2.54 2.44
N VAL A 158 -2.83 -1.26 2.78
CA VAL A 158 -2.25 -0.21 1.94
C VAL A 158 -0.88 0.13 2.47
N LEU A 159 0.14 -0.06 1.66
CA LEU A 159 1.54 0.19 1.99
C LEU A 159 2.08 1.31 1.09
N ASP A 160 2.34 2.47 1.65
CA ASP A 160 2.94 3.59 0.90
C ASP A 160 4.46 3.59 1.10
N ASP A 161 5.18 3.00 0.17
CA ASP A 161 6.64 2.85 0.15
C ASP A 161 7.24 2.29 1.46
N PRO A 162 6.74 1.12 1.93
CA PRO A 162 6.96 0.63 3.30
C PRO A 162 8.42 0.28 3.59
N THR A 163 9.25 0.16 2.57
CA THR A 163 10.67 -0.24 2.67
C THR A 163 11.63 0.93 2.53
N LEU A 164 11.12 2.15 2.37
CA LEU A 164 11.94 3.35 2.15
C LEU A 164 12.92 3.59 3.31
N GLY A 165 14.22 3.47 3.01
CA GLY A 165 15.31 3.69 3.96
C GLY A 165 15.44 2.60 5.03
N LEU A 166 14.93 1.41 4.76
CA LEU A 166 15.22 0.19 5.51
C LEU A 166 16.45 -0.52 4.95
N ASP A 167 17.20 -1.18 5.82
CA ASP A 167 18.21 -2.13 5.39
C ASP A 167 17.57 -3.42 4.82
N VAL A 168 18.38 -4.29 4.25
CA VAL A 168 17.92 -5.52 3.60
C VAL A 168 17.19 -6.45 4.57
N VAL A 169 17.64 -6.53 5.82
CA VAL A 169 17.05 -7.42 6.84
C VAL A 169 15.66 -6.93 7.23
N ALA A 170 15.52 -5.64 7.54
CA ALA A 170 14.24 -5.03 7.89
C ALA A 170 13.25 -5.07 6.72
N ARG A 171 13.72 -4.89 5.48
CA ARG A 171 12.91 -5.01 4.26
C ARG A 171 12.34 -6.42 4.10
N ASN A 172 13.19 -7.44 4.21
CA ASN A 172 12.77 -8.84 4.09
C ASN A 172 11.76 -9.22 5.19
N ALA A 173 11.93 -8.68 6.40
CA ALA A 173 10.98 -8.90 7.48
C ALA A 173 9.60 -8.27 7.19
N VAL A 174 9.55 -7.05 6.60
CA VAL A 174 8.29 -6.41 6.17
C VAL A 174 7.59 -7.28 5.11
N PHE A 175 8.30 -7.70 4.07
CA PHE A 175 7.71 -8.56 3.04
C PHE A 175 7.28 -9.92 3.58
N GLY A 176 8.02 -10.52 4.52
CA GLY A 176 7.66 -11.76 5.20
C GLY A 176 6.31 -11.65 5.94
N GLU A 177 6.07 -10.54 6.65
CA GLU A 177 4.77 -10.30 7.29
C GLU A 177 3.63 -10.14 6.27
N VAL A 178 3.89 -9.42 5.17
CA VAL A 178 2.89 -9.25 4.09
C VAL A 178 2.51 -10.61 3.48
N ILE A 179 3.50 -11.46 3.21
CA ILE A 179 3.27 -12.81 2.68
C ILE A 179 2.48 -13.65 3.69
N GLY A 180 2.82 -13.59 4.98
CA GLY A 180 2.11 -14.30 6.04
C GLY A 180 0.63 -13.90 6.12
N GLU A 181 0.33 -12.60 6.13
CA GLU A 181 -1.06 -12.12 6.16
C GLU A 181 -1.85 -12.53 4.91
N LEU A 182 -1.22 -12.52 3.74
CA LEU A 182 -1.83 -12.98 2.51
C LEU A 182 -2.17 -14.49 2.58
N ALA A 183 -1.21 -15.30 3.02
CA ALA A 183 -1.38 -16.75 3.12
C ALA A 183 -2.41 -17.15 4.19
N ASP A 184 -2.38 -16.50 5.36
CA ASP A 184 -3.20 -16.88 6.52
C ASP A 184 -4.63 -16.34 6.43
N ARG A 185 -4.83 -15.13 5.86
CA ARG A 185 -6.11 -14.40 5.90
C ARG A 185 -6.66 -14.03 4.54
N GLY A 186 -5.91 -14.22 3.45
CA GLY A 186 -6.29 -13.76 2.12
C GLY A 186 -6.42 -12.22 2.04
N THR A 187 -5.66 -11.49 2.86
CA THR A 187 -5.67 -10.03 2.87
C THR A 187 -5.20 -9.50 1.52
N THR A 188 -5.98 -8.62 0.90
CA THR A 188 -5.54 -7.93 -0.31
C THR A 188 -4.46 -6.91 0.03
N VAL A 189 -3.43 -6.79 -0.79
CA VAL A 189 -2.34 -5.83 -0.57
C VAL A 189 -2.26 -4.86 -1.74
N PHE A 190 -2.29 -3.57 -1.45
CA PHE A 190 -1.99 -2.50 -2.39
C PHE A 190 -0.72 -1.80 -1.93
N VAL A 191 0.35 -1.96 -2.68
CA VAL A 191 1.65 -1.40 -2.32
C VAL A 191 2.14 -0.41 -3.36
N THR A 192 2.56 0.77 -2.93
CA THR A 192 3.39 1.64 -3.75
C THR A 192 4.83 1.45 -3.36
N THR A 193 5.73 1.35 -4.32
CA THR A 193 7.15 1.21 -4.02
C THR A 193 8.04 1.67 -5.15
N HIS A 194 9.28 1.97 -4.82
CA HIS A 194 10.41 2.12 -5.73
C HIS A 194 11.41 0.96 -5.59
N ASP A 195 11.18 0.04 -4.66
CA ASP A 195 11.96 -1.19 -4.50
C ASP A 195 11.46 -2.26 -5.47
N LEU A 196 11.95 -2.19 -6.71
CA LEU A 196 11.49 -3.04 -7.79
C LEU A 196 11.91 -4.50 -7.61
N ALA A 197 13.11 -4.73 -7.09
CA ALA A 197 13.63 -6.09 -6.86
C ALA A 197 12.83 -6.82 -5.77
N GLY A 198 12.49 -6.13 -4.67
CA GLY A 198 11.73 -6.74 -3.57
C GLY A 198 10.29 -7.07 -3.97
N ILE A 199 9.65 -6.24 -4.79
CA ILE A 199 8.26 -6.44 -5.19
C ILE A 199 8.08 -7.43 -6.35
N GLU A 200 9.10 -7.64 -7.18
CA GLU A 200 9.05 -8.50 -8.37
C GLU A 200 8.67 -9.96 -8.05
N GLY A 201 9.12 -10.47 -6.91
CA GLY A 201 8.82 -11.83 -6.45
C GLY A 201 7.54 -11.94 -5.62
N LEU A 202 6.90 -10.82 -5.30
CA LEU A 202 5.74 -10.77 -4.40
C LEU A 202 4.45 -10.38 -5.10
N ALA A 203 4.50 -9.46 -6.06
CA ALA A 203 3.29 -8.90 -6.67
C ALA A 203 2.68 -9.85 -7.70
N ASP A 204 1.35 -10.05 -7.61
CA ASP A 204 0.56 -10.75 -8.64
C ASP A 204 0.30 -9.85 -9.84
N ARG A 205 0.05 -8.56 -9.58
CA ARG A 205 -0.22 -7.55 -10.60
C ARG A 205 0.61 -6.31 -10.38
N VAL A 206 0.96 -5.66 -11.47
CA VAL A 206 1.75 -4.43 -11.46
C VAL A 206 1.14 -3.38 -12.36
N ALA A 207 1.12 -2.14 -11.88
CA ALA A 207 0.85 -0.97 -12.70
C ALA A 207 2.02 0.01 -12.61
N ILE A 208 2.37 0.64 -13.72
CA ILE A 208 3.38 1.70 -13.78
C ILE A 208 2.68 3.03 -14.01
N LEU A 209 2.84 3.93 -13.05
CA LEU A 209 2.32 5.30 -13.09
C LEU A 209 3.44 6.26 -13.52
N SER A 210 3.22 6.98 -14.60
CA SER A 210 4.16 7.98 -15.13
C SER A 210 3.41 9.22 -15.59
N GLY A 211 3.83 10.41 -15.13
CA GLY A 211 3.19 11.68 -15.48
C GLY A 211 1.68 11.73 -15.13
N GLY A 212 1.28 11.10 -14.03
CA GLY A 212 -0.12 11.06 -13.60
C GLY A 212 -1.00 10.07 -14.36
N ARG A 213 -0.46 9.22 -15.24
CA ARG A 213 -1.19 8.24 -16.05
C ARG A 213 -0.66 6.83 -15.84
N ILE A 214 -1.53 5.82 -15.88
CA ILE A 214 -1.12 4.42 -15.96
C ILE A 214 -0.60 4.17 -17.38
N VAL A 215 0.64 3.71 -17.48
CA VAL A 215 1.30 3.42 -18.76
C VAL A 215 1.48 1.93 -19.01
N VAL A 216 1.46 1.13 -17.95
CA VAL A 216 1.42 -0.35 -17.96
C VAL A 216 0.49 -0.80 -16.84
N GLU A 217 -0.34 -1.81 -17.08
CA GLU A 217 -1.08 -2.55 -16.06
C GLU A 217 -1.25 -3.99 -16.54
N GLU A 218 -0.57 -4.92 -15.87
CA GLU A 218 -0.55 -6.35 -16.25
C GLU A 218 -0.37 -7.25 -15.02
N GLU A 219 -0.61 -8.54 -15.23
CA GLU A 219 -0.12 -9.57 -14.32
C GLU A 219 1.40 -9.64 -14.38
N MET A 220 2.05 -9.86 -13.24
CA MET A 220 3.52 -9.82 -13.14
C MET A 220 4.17 -10.86 -14.07
N ASP A 221 3.65 -12.08 -14.08
CA ASP A 221 4.18 -13.15 -14.94
C ASP A 221 3.99 -12.85 -16.43
N ALA A 222 2.85 -12.26 -16.82
CA ALA A 222 2.60 -11.85 -18.20
C ALA A 222 3.56 -10.72 -18.62
N LEU A 223 3.79 -9.74 -17.76
CA LEU A 223 4.74 -8.66 -18.02
C LEU A 223 6.15 -9.20 -18.22
N LYS A 224 6.61 -10.08 -17.32
CA LYS A 224 7.94 -10.72 -17.40
C LYS A 224 8.09 -11.58 -18.63
N ALA A 225 7.07 -12.36 -18.98
CA ALA A 225 7.09 -13.19 -20.20
C ALA A 225 7.16 -12.32 -21.46
N ARG A 226 6.45 -11.21 -21.52
CA ARG A 226 6.43 -10.29 -22.68
C ARG A 226 7.76 -9.58 -22.89
N TRP A 227 8.41 -9.13 -21.81
CA TRP A 227 9.64 -8.35 -21.91
C TRP A 227 10.92 -9.19 -21.80
N ALA A 228 10.84 -10.40 -21.23
CA ALA A 228 11.97 -11.29 -20.95
C ALA A 228 13.14 -10.59 -20.23
N ARG A 229 12.81 -9.67 -19.29
CA ARG A 229 13.75 -8.82 -18.56
C ARG A 229 13.30 -8.64 -17.11
N PRO A 230 14.22 -8.30 -16.19
CA PRO A 230 13.88 -7.90 -14.82
C PRO A 230 12.95 -6.67 -14.79
N LEU A 231 12.11 -6.57 -13.75
CA LEU A 231 11.16 -5.47 -13.57
C LEU A 231 11.84 -4.09 -13.58
N GLU A 232 13.06 -3.99 -13.08
CA GLU A 232 13.84 -2.74 -13.06
C GLU A 232 14.16 -2.23 -14.46
N GLU A 233 14.55 -3.14 -15.37
CA GLU A 233 14.83 -2.79 -16.77
C GLU A 233 13.54 -2.40 -17.51
N ILE A 234 12.45 -3.13 -17.27
CA ILE A 234 11.12 -2.82 -17.83
C ILE A 234 10.69 -1.42 -17.38
N PHE A 235 10.77 -1.16 -16.08
CA PHE A 235 10.40 0.13 -15.51
C PHE A 235 11.22 1.27 -16.12
N THR A 236 12.54 1.08 -16.23
CA THR A 236 13.46 2.08 -16.81
C THR A 236 13.12 2.36 -18.27
N ALA A 237 12.86 1.33 -19.07
CA ALA A 237 12.46 1.47 -20.48
C ALA A 237 11.14 2.24 -20.62
N VAL A 238 10.11 1.83 -19.85
CA VAL A 238 8.76 2.43 -19.92
C VAL A 238 8.73 3.89 -19.45
N VAL A 239 9.48 4.20 -18.40
CA VAL A 239 9.49 5.57 -17.81
C VAL A 239 10.53 6.46 -18.46
N GLY A 240 11.64 5.90 -18.98
CA GLY A 240 12.72 6.63 -19.66
C GLY A 240 12.30 7.17 -21.04
N GLU A 241 11.53 6.44 -21.81
CA GLU A 241 11.05 6.84 -23.13
C GLU A 241 10.09 8.06 -23.10
N LYS A 242 9.40 8.32 -22.00
CA LYS A 242 8.45 9.44 -21.83
C LYS A 242 9.02 10.68 -21.15
N GLY A 243 10.27 10.64 -20.71
CA GLY A 243 10.97 11.82 -20.14
C GLY A 243 11.68 12.69 -21.19
N ALA A 244 11.63 12.31 -22.48
CA ALA A 244 12.32 12.98 -23.58
C ALA A 244 11.37 13.68 -24.58
N ALA A 245 10.10 13.91 -24.21
CA ALA A 245 9.12 14.59 -25.04
C ALA A 245 8.57 15.86 -24.35
#